data_e1b788e40cc9557636b84a20c34290eb
#
_entry.id   e1b788e40cc9557636b84a20c34290eb
#
_cell.length_a   1.000
_cell.length_b   1.000
_cell.length_c   1.000
_cell.angle_alpha   90.00
_cell.angle_beta   90.00
_cell.angle_gamma   90.00
#
_symmetry.space_group_name_H-M   'P 1'
#
loop_
_entity.id
_entity.type
_entity.pdbx_description
1 polymer ?
#
loop_
_entity_poly.entity_id
_entity_poly.type
_entity_poly.pdbx_seq_one_letter_code
_entity_poly.pdbx_strand_id
1 'polypeptide(L)'
;MKPLLLCGVIEMPSTDIEYLDPDCPDVQSMIAASDAYYVDLYPAESNHLESSDDLKKSNVLFVGCRIDGELVAKGAAKIMQDDGNYAEIKRVFVLDHHRGKGLSNRIMQFLETELQNRGVSLFRLETGIKQPEALSLYRKLGYTERGPYGSYRPDPFSVFMEKHTRQADE
;
A
#
# COMPACT_ATOMS: atom_id res chain seq x y z
N MET A 1 34.50 -5.41 -42.51
CA MET A 1 33.20 -5.61 -41.86
C MET A 1 33.35 -5.33 -40.38
N LYS A 2 32.77 -4.23 -39.91
CA LYS A 2 32.69 -3.95 -38.48
C LYS A 2 31.49 -4.72 -37.91
N PRO A 3 31.61 -5.45 -36.79
CA PRO A 3 30.47 -6.02 -36.16
C PRO A 3 29.59 -4.92 -35.57
N LEU A 4 28.28 -4.99 -35.83
CA LEU A 4 27.26 -4.19 -35.13
C LEU A 4 27.34 -4.50 -33.64
N LEU A 5 27.59 -3.49 -32.84
CA LEU A 5 27.33 -3.50 -31.41
C LEU A 5 25.82 -3.60 -31.24
N LEU A 6 25.34 -4.77 -30.86
CA LEU A 6 24.03 -4.94 -30.27
C LEU A 6 23.97 -4.12 -28.98
N CYS A 7 23.21 -3.05 -29.04
CA CYS A 7 22.82 -2.29 -27.84
C CYS A 7 22.18 -3.27 -26.88
N GLY A 8 22.88 -3.58 -25.78
CA GLY A 8 22.33 -4.43 -24.73
C GLY A 8 21.09 -3.78 -24.19
N VAL A 9 19.94 -4.41 -24.43
CA VAL A 9 18.71 -4.11 -23.69
C VAL A 9 19.04 -4.43 -22.25
N ILE A 10 19.19 -3.42 -21.41
CA ILE A 10 19.20 -3.59 -19.96
C ILE A 10 17.76 -4.00 -19.64
N GLU A 11 17.52 -5.31 -19.49
CA GLU A 11 16.28 -5.80 -18.91
C GLU A 11 16.21 -5.22 -17.48
N MET A 12 15.37 -4.21 -17.32
CA MET A 12 14.98 -3.77 -16.00
C MET A 12 14.36 -4.98 -15.28
N PRO A 13 14.78 -5.31 -14.06
CA PRO A 13 14.16 -6.41 -13.33
C PRO A 13 12.65 -6.21 -13.33
N SER A 14 11.90 -7.22 -13.75
CA SER A 14 10.45 -7.16 -13.78
C SER A 14 9.97 -7.05 -12.34
N THR A 15 9.52 -5.86 -11.96
CA THR A 15 8.93 -5.59 -10.66
C THR A 15 7.43 -5.81 -10.77
N ASP A 16 7.01 -7.07 -10.82
CA ASP A 16 5.61 -7.41 -10.92
C ASP A 16 4.93 -7.31 -9.56
N ILE A 17 3.73 -6.77 -9.54
CA ILE A 17 2.87 -6.79 -8.36
C ILE A 17 2.08 -8.10 -8.40
N GLU A 18 2.08 -8.82 -7.30
CA GLU A 18 1.38 -10.09 -7.12
C GLU A 18 0.47 -10.05 -5.89
N TYR A 19 -0.59 -10.87 -5.89
CA TYR A 19 -1.34 -11.14 -4.67
C TYR A 19 -0.51 -11.99 -3.73
N LEU A 20 -0.56 -11.65 -2.44
CA LEU A 20 0.20 -12.33 -1.40
C LEU A 20 -0.68 -13.27 -0.58
N ASP A 21 -0.14 -14.42 -0.24
CA ASP A 21 -0.70 -15.31 0.77
C ASP A 21 -0.07 -15.00 2.14
N PRO A 22 -0.85 -14.52 3.12
CA PRO A 22 -0.34 -14.20 4.46
C PRO A 22 0.29 -15.39 5.21
N ASP A 23 0.04 -16.63 4.79
CA ASP A 23 0.61 -17.82 5.42
C ASP A 23 2.00 -18.18 4.88
N CYS A 24 2.43 -17.58 3.78
CA CYS A 24 3.78 -17.82 3.25
C CYS A 24 4.86 -17.26 4.19
N PRO A 25 5.95 -18.01 4.47
CA PRO A 25 6.97 -17.60 5.44
C PRO A 25 7.63 -16.25 5.15
N ASP A 26 7.93 -15.95 3.90
CA ASP A 26 8.52 -14.66 3.50
C ASP A 26 7.54 -13.48 3.63
N VAL A 27 6.25 -13.73 3.40
CA VAL A 27 5.18 -12.75 3.63
C VAL A 27 5.01 -12.49 5.13
N GLN A 28 5.03 -13.52 5.97
CA GLN A 28 5.01 -13.37 7.42
C GLN A 28 6.21 -12.58 7.94
N SER A 29 7.40 -12.83 7.39
CA SER A 29 8.61 -12.06 7.72
C SER A 29 8.46 -10.58 7.35
N MET A 30 7.87 -10.29 6.20
CA MET A 30 7.60 -8.91 5.77
C MET A 30 6.56 -8.22 6.67
N ILE A 31 5.51 -8.93 7.06
CA ILE A 31 4.51 -8.42 8.00
C ILE A 31 5.17 -8.08 9.34
N ALA A 32 5.96 -9.00 9.89
CA ALA A 32 6.67 -8.80 11.15
C ALA A 32 7.65 -7.61 11.09
N ALA A 33 8.39 -7.44 10.00
CA ALA A 33 9.30 -6.32 9.80
C ALA A 33 8.56 -4.98 9.78
N SER A 34 7.41 -4.90 9.11
CA SER A 34 6.60 -3.69 9.09
C SER A 34 5.97 -3.39 10.45
N ASP A 35 5.50 -4.40 11.17
CA ASP A 35 4.91 -4.23 12.51
C ASP A 35 5.95 -3.70 13.50
N ALA A 36 7.16 -4.25 13.50
CA ALA A 36 8.27 -3.77 14.32
C ALA A 36 8.58 -2.29 14.04
N TYR A 37 8.62 -1.90 12.77
CA TYR A 37 8.85 -0.51 12.37
C TYR A 37 7.79 0.45 12.95
N TYR A 38 6.50 0.08 12.88
CA TYR A 38 5.43 0.93 13.40
C TYR A 38 5.37 0.96 14.92
N VAL A 39 5.66 -0.15 15.60
CA VAL A 39 5.74 -0.22 17.07
C VAL A 39 6.83 0.71 17.60
N ASP A 40 7.95 0.85 16.91
CA ASP A 40 9.02 1.78 17.29
C ASP A 40 8.65 3.25 17.07
N LEU A 41 7.76 3.53 16.13
CA LEU A 41 7.37 4.91 15.80
C LEU A 41 6.22 5.46 16.66
N TYR A 42 5.25 4.61 17.01
CA TYR A 42 3.98 5.04 17.59
C TYR A 42 3.62 4.26 18.85
N PRO A 43 2.91 4.87 19.80
CA PRO A 43 2.37 4.14 20.93
C PRO A 43 1.33 3.10 20.47
N ALA A 44 1.13 2.04 21.27
CA ALA A 44 0.28 0.91 20.92
C ALA A 44 -1.15 1.30 20.58
N GLU A 45 -1.73 2.28 21.28
CA GLU A 45 -3.08 2.79 21.03
C GLU A 45 -3.24 3.51 19.70
N SER A 46 -2.15 3.96 19.09
CA SER A 46 -2.13 4.63 17.78
C SER A 46 -1.74 3.68 16.63
N ASN A 47 -1.50 2.40 16.92
CA ASN A 47 -1.17 1.38 15.92
C ASN A 47 -2.41 0.59 15.51
N HIS A 48 -2.91 0.83 14.30
CA HIS A 48 -4.08 0.18 13.73
C HIS A 48 -3.67 -0.87 12.69
N LEU A 49 -2.97 -1.92 13.15
CA LEU A 49 -2.40 -2.96 12.28
C LEU A 49 -3.40 -4.10 12.08
N GLU A 50 -3.62 -4.48 10.81
CA GLU A 50 -4.41 -5.66 10.47
C GLU A 50 -3.62 -6.93 10.80
N SER A 51 -4.31 -7.93 11.36
CA SER A 51 -3.71 -9.25 11.58
C SER A 51 -3.53 -10.03 10.27
N SER A 52 -2.75 -11.10 10.30
CA SER A 52 -2.63 -12.02 9.15
C SER A 52 -3.97 -12.63 8.76
N ASP A 53 -4.84 -12.94 9.73
CA ASP A 53 -6.18 -13.47 9.46
C ASP A 53 -7.11 -12.43 8.83
N ASP A 54 -6.98 -11.16 9.20
CA ASP A 54 -7.72 -10.07 8.56
C ASP A 54 -7.30 -9.90 7.09
N LEU A 55 -6.03 -10.08 6.77
CA LEU A 55 -5.52 -10.00 5.41
C LEU A 55 -6.01 -11.11 4.48
N LYS A 56 -6.53 -12.23 5.02
CA LYS A 56 -7.12 -13.34 4.27
C LYS A 56 -8.58 -13.14 3.91
N LYS A 57 -9.25 -12.14 4.47
CA LYS A 57 -10.68 -11.93 4.25
C LYS A 57 -10.96 -11.58 2.78
N SER A 58 -12.13 -12.00 2.29
CA SER A 58 -12.53 -11.84 0.87
C SER A 58 -12.68 -10.39 0.43
N ASN A 59 -12.87 -9.45 1.37
CA ASN A 59 -12.95 -8.02 1.11
C ASN A 59 -11.60 -7.31 1.17
N VAL A 60 -10.49 -8.05 1.28
CA VAL A 60 -9.13 -7.51 1.36
C VAL A 60 -8.34 -7.91 0.11
N LEU A 61 -7.74 -6.92 -0.53
CA LEU A 61 -6.70 -7.10 -1.52
C LEU A 61 -5.35 -6.97 -0.80
N PHE A 62 -4.54 -8.01 -0.81
CA PHE A 62 -3.21 -7.97 -0.20
C PHE A 62 -2.17 -8.31 -1.26
N VAL A 63 -1.28 -7.37 -1.54
CA VAL A 63 -0.35 -7.44 -2.68
C VAL A 63 1.08 -7.10 -2.26
N GLY A 64 2.02 -7.52 -3.07
CA GLY A 64 3.43 -7.20 -2.89
C GLY A 64 4.20 -7.14 -4.19
N CYS A 65 5.44 -6.71 -4.07
CA CYS A 65 6.39 -6.58 -5.17
C CYS A 65 7.65 -7.34 -4.85
N ARG A 66 8.15 -8.12 -5.81
CA ARG A 66 9.43 -8.82 -5.70
C ARG A 66 10.47 -8.20 -6.64
N ILE A 67 11.71 -8.21 -6.18
CA ILE A 67 12.90 -7.92 -6.99
C ILE A 67 13.85 -9.11 -6.82
N ASP A 68 14.23 -9.76 -7.92
CA ASP A 68 15.10 -10.93 -7.91
C ASP A 68 14.64 -12.04 -6.93
N GLY A 69 13.33 -12.24 -6.83
CA GLY A 69 12.69 -13.22 -5.95
C GLY A 69 12.48 -12.77 -4.51
N GLU A 70 13.10 -11.68 -4.05
CA GLU A 70 12.90 -11.12 -2.71
C GLU A 70 11.63 -10.27 -2.65
N LEU A 71 10.77 -10.51 -1.65
CA LEU A 71 9.63 -9.65 -1.37
C LEU A 71 10.12 -8.35 -0.72
N VAL A 72 9.99 -7.23 -1.44
CA VAL A 72 10.60 -5.95 -1.04
C VAL A 72 9.59 -4.87 -0.66
N ALA A 73 8.34 -5.03 -1.06
CA ALA A 73 7.26 -4.10 -0.77
C ALA A 73 5.92 -4.83 -0.66
N LYS A 74 5.00 -4.26 0.10
CA LYS A 74 3.63 -4.75 0.24
C LYS A 74 2.64 -3.62 0.45
N GLY A 75 1.36 -3.93 0.28
CA GLY A 75 0.24 -3.05 0.62
C GLY A 75 -1.06 -3.81 0.60
N ALA A 76 -2.08 -3.28 1.24
CA ALA A 76 -3.40 -3.87 1.27
C ALA A 76 -4.48 -2.80 1.05
N ALA A 77 -5.63 -3.25 0.60
CA ALA A 77 -6.85 -2.46 0.54
C ALA A 77 -8.01 -3.29 1.07
N LYS A 78 -8.80 -2.72 1.97
CA LYS A 78 -9.98 -3.36 2.56
C LYS A 78 -11.22 -2.63 2.10
N ILE A 79 -12.13 -3.33 1.44
CA ILE A 79 -13.41 -2.77 1.01
C ILE A 79 -14.34 -2.68 2.21
N MET A 80 -14.84 -1.49 2.49
CA MET A 80 -15.64 -1.14 3.66
C MET A 80 -17.00 -0.60 3.23
N GLN A 81 -18.01 -0.79 4.09
CA GLN A 81 -19.39 -0.31 3.89
C GLN A 81 -20.00 0.29 5.15
N ASP A 82 -19.19 0.56 6.17
CA ASP A 82 -19.62 1.08 7.47
C ASP A 82 -19.84 2.60 7.49
N ASP A 83 -19.24 3.32 6.55
CA ASP A 83 -19.35 4.77 6.36
C ASP A 83 -19.41 5.09 4.85
N GLY A 84 -20.42 4.53 4.16
CA GLY A 84 -20.51 4.50 2.71
C GLY A 84 -19.69 3.36 2.09
N ASN A 85 -19.60 3.34 0.77
CA ASN A 85 -18.80 2.36 0.03
C ASN A 85 -17.43 2.94 -0.30
N TYR A 86 -16.40 2.49 0.37
CA TYR A 86 -15.02 2.94 0.16
C TYR A 86 -14.04 1.79 0.35
N ALA A 87 -12.81 1.98 -0.08
CA ALA A 87 -11.70 1.11 0.26
C ALA A 87 -10.70 1.84 1.16
N GLU A 88 -10.30 1.16 2.23
CA GLU A 88 -9.23 1.63 3.10
C GLU A 88 -7.91 1.03 2.67
N ILE A 89 -6.96 1.90 2.27
CA ILE A 89 -5.59 1.52 1.97
C ILE A 89 -4.84 1.33 3.28
N LYS A 90 -4.20 0.19 3.43
CA LYS A 90 -3.52 -0.22 4.66
C LYS A 90 -2.19 -0.91 4.37
N ARG A 91 -1.31 -0.94 5.36
CA ARG A 91 -0.11 -1.77 5.38
C ARG A 91 0.86 -1.54 4.21
N VAL A 92 0.87 -0.34 3.64
CA VAL A 92 1.84 0.04 2.62
C VAL A 92 3.22 0.17 3.27
N PHE A 93 4.15 -0.66 2.83
CA PHE A 93 5.48 -0.73 3.42
C PHE A 93 6.51 -1.17 2.37
N VAL A 94 7.68 -0.59 2.41
CA VAL A 94 8.84 -0.94 1.58
C VAL A 94 10.03 -1.19 2.50
N LEU A 95 10.76 -2.28 2.27
CA LEU A 95 12.00 -2.56 2.99
C LEU A 95 12.98 -1.39 2.84
N ASP A 96 13.68 -1.07 3.92
CA ASP A 96 14.48 0.14 4.06
C ASP A 96 15.48 0.35 2.90
N HIS A 97 16.22 -0.70 2.55
CA HIS A 97 17.22 -0.66 1.47
C HIS A 97 16.64 -0.64 0.05
N HIS A 98 15.32 -0.77 -0.09
CA HIS A 98 14.58 -0.64 -1.35
C HIS A 98 13.75 0.64 -1.47
N ARG A 99 13.81 1.53 -0.49
CA ARG A 99 13.13 2.82 -0.53
C ARG A 99 13.71 3.75 -1.59
N GLY A 100 12.91 4.72 -2.04
CA GLY A 100 13.33 5.66 -3.08
C GLY A 100 13.32 5.11 -4.51
N LYS A 101 12.78 3.91 -4.73
CA LYS A 101 12.67 3.26 -6.04
C LYS A 101 11.27 3.31 -6.66
N GLY A 102 10.35 4.04 -6.05
CA GLY A 102 8.96 4.18 -6.53
C GLY A 102 8.06 2.96 -6.26
N LEU A 103 8.46 2.03 -5.39
CA LEU A 103 7.71 0.79 -5.14
C LEU A 103 6.37 1.05 -4.47
N SER A 104 6.29 1.97 -3.49
CA SER A 104 5.02 2.36 -2.87
C SER A 104 4.05 2.94 -3.88
N ASN A 105 4.53 3.77 -4.80
CA ASN A 105 3.70 4.32 -5.87
C ASN A 105 3.12 3.22 -6.76
N ARG A 106 3.92 2.21 -7.10
CA ARG A 106 3.46 1.06 -7.91
C ARG A 106 2.43 0.22 -7.19
N ILE A 107 2.63 -0.06 -5.89
CA ILE A 107 1.65 -0.74 -5.03
C ILE A 107 0.33 0.04 -5.02
N MET A 108 0.37 1.35 -4.80
CA MET A 108 -0.80 2.20 -4.76
C MET A 108 -1.55 2.21 -6.09
N GLN A 109 -0.85 2.39 -7.20
CA GLN A 109 -1.45 2.38 -8.54
C GLN A 109 -2.15 1.05 -8.85
N PHE A 110 -1.53 -0.07 -8.49
CA PHE A 110 -2.12 -1.39 -8.68
C PHE A 110 -3.40 -1.55 -7.85
N LEU A 111 -3.35 -1.22 -6.55
CA LEU A 111 -4.51 -1.31 -5.66
C LEU A 111 -5.66 -0.42 -6.15
N GLU A 112 -5.38 0.82 -6.50
CA GLU A 112 -6.39 1.76 -7.00
C GLU A 112 -7.04 1.26 -8.29
N THR A 113 -6.25 0.72 -9.22
CA THR A 113 -6.78 0.15 -10.48
C THR A 113 -7.69 -1.06 -10.21
N GLU A 114 -7.25 -1.98 -9.36
CA GLU A 114 -8.05 -3.15 -8.99
C GLU A 114 -9.36 -2.77 -8.28
N LEU A 115 -9.31 -1.77 -7.41
CA LEU A 115 -10.49 -1.27 -6.71
C LEU A 115 -11.48 -0.59 -7.67
N GLN A 116 -11.00 0.21 -8.61
CA GLN A 116 -11.83 0.82 -9.66
C GLN A 116 -12.51 -0.25 -10.52
N ASN A 117 -11.77 -1.30 -10.92
CA ASN A 117 -12.33 -2.44 -11.66
C ASN A 117 -13.43 -3.17 -10.87
N ARG A 118 -13.44 -3.05 -9.56
CA ARG A 118 -14.47 -3.58 -8.65
C ARG A 118 -15.59 -2.58 -8.33
N GLY A 119 -15.59 -1.41 -8.98
CA GLY A 119 -16.60 -0.37 -8.79
C GLY A 119 -16.43 0.48 -7.54
N VAL A 120 -15.25 0.46 -6.90
CA VAL A 120 -14.95 1.32 -5.76
C VAL A 120 -14.23 2.57 -6.23
N SER A 121 -14.80 3.73 -5.99
CA SER A 121 -14.29 5.04 -6.46
C SER A 121 -13.83 5.97 -5.34
N LEU A 122 -14.01 5.58 -4.08
CA LEU A 122 -13.58 6.33 -2.91
C LEU A 122 -12.53 5.54 -2.16
N PHE A 123 -11.35 6.11 -2.00
CA PHE A 123 -10.23 5.53 -1.26
C PHE A 123 -9.92 6.40 -0.05
N ARG A 124 -9.72 5.77 1.08
CA ARG A 124 -9.36 6.40 2.35
C ARG A 124 -8.13 5.72 2.93
N LEU A 125 -7.40 6.42 3.75
CA LEU A 125 -6.28 5.88 4.50
C LEU A 125 -6.08 6.65 5.80
N GLU A 126 -5.47 5.96 6.74
CA GLU A 126 -4.87 6.54 7.94
C GLU A 126 -3.36 6.31 7.86
N THR A 127 -2.58 7.33 8.14
CA THR A 127 -1.12 7.27 8.20
C THR A 127 -0.61 8.08 9.38
N GLY A 128 0.65 7.86 9.76
CA GLY A 128 1.22 8.54 10.91
C GLY A 128 1.96 9.84 10.55
N ILE A 129 1.90 10.80 11.45
CA ILE A 129 2.58 12.09 11.30
C ILE A 129 4.11 11.98 11.25
N LYS A 130 4.68 10.88 11.73
CA LYS A 130 6.12 10.61 11.73
C LYS A 130 6.63 9.97 10.44
N GLN A 131 5.79 9.92 9.41
CA GLN A 131 6.10 9.35 8.10
C GLN A 131 5.96 10.39 6.98
N PRO A 132 6.86 11.40 6.92
CA PRO A 132 6.75 12.50 5.96
C PRO A 132 6.84 12.03 4.50
N GLU A 133 7.56 10.95 4.21
CA GLU A 133 7.65 10.36 2.87
C GLU A 133 6.32 9.77 2.43
N ALA A 134 5.59 9.10 3.33
CA ALA A 134 4.26 8.55 3.06
C ALA A 134 3.25 9.67 2.80
N LEU A 135 3.23 10.71 3.63
CA LEU A 135 2.39 11.88 3.43
C LEU A 135 2.64 12.56 2.09
N SER A 136 3.91 12.72 1.72
CA SER A 136 4.30 13.29 0.42
C SER A 136 3.81 12.43 -0.74
N LEU A 137 3.95 11.11 -0.65
CA LEU A 137 3.46 10.17 -1.65
C LEU A 137 1.94 10.28 -1.85
N TYR A 138 1.18 10.23 -0.77
CA TYR A 138 -0.29 10.28 -0.85
C TYR A 138 -0.80 11.59 -1.41
N ARG A 139 -0.19 12.73 -1.02
CA ARG A 139 -0.51 14.03 -1.62
C ARG A 139 -0.24 14.07 -3.12
N LYS A 140 0.89 13.53 -3.58
CA LYS A 140 1.22 13.41 -5.01
C LYS A 140 0.25 12.52 -5.77
N LEU A 141 -0.30 11.50 -5.13
CA LEU A 141 -1.32 10.61 -5.69
C LEU A 141 -2.72 11.22 -5.71
N GLY A 142 -2.92 12.41 -5.15
CA GLY A 142 -4.18 13.13 -5.17
C GLY A 142 -5.05 12.91 -3.93
N TYR A 143 -4.50 12.34 -2.85
CA TYR A 143 -5.18 12.27 -1.56
C TYR A 143 -5.15 13.63 -0.87
N THR A 144 -6.25 13.97 -0.22
CA THR A 144 -6.42 15.18 0.58
C THR A 144 -6.73 14.82 2.03
N GLU A 145 -6.27 15.66 2.96
CA GLU A 145 -6.51 15.43 4.39
C GLU A 145 -7.99 15.62 4.73
N ARG A 146 -8.45 14.80 5.68
CA ARG A 146 -9.80 14.82 6.22
C ARG A 146 -9.79 14.45 7.70
N GLY A 147 -10.93 14.53 8.35
CA GLY A 147 -11.14 14.00 9.69
C GLY A 147 -11.20 12.46 9.73
N PRO A 148 -11.29 11.86 10.92
CA PRO A 148 -11.48 10.41 11.07
C PRO A 148 -12.70 9.89 10.31
N TYR A 149 -12.64 8.64 9.90
CA TYR A 149 -13.73 7.93 9.20
C TYR A 149 -13.97 6.55 9.82
N GLY A 150 -15.11 5.95 9.50
CA GLY A 150 -15.48 4.64 10.02
C GLY A 150 -15.47 4.61 11.56
N SER A 151 -14.78 3.65 12.14
CA SER A 151 -14.64 3.50 13.59
C SER A 151 -13.46 4.27 14.19
N TYR A 152 -12.67 4.97 13.37
CA TYR A 152 -11.54 5.77 13.87
C TYR A 152 -11.98 6.94 14.74
N ARG A 153 -11.15 7.24 15.73
CA ARG A 153 -11.28 8.42 16.58
C ARG A 153 -10.14 9.41 16.29
N PRO A 154 -10.28 10.69 16.62
CA PRO A 154 -9.17 11.63 16.57
C PRO A 154 -7.97 11.12 17.36
N ASP A 155 -6.79 11.17 16.75
CA ASP A 155 -5.53 10.77 17.34
C ASP A 155 -4.44 11.77 16.93
N PRO A 156 -3.63 12.31 17.86
CA PRO A 156 -2.61 13.30 17.52
C PRO A 156 -1.48 12.75 16.64
N PHE A 157 -1.33 11.44 16.55
CA PHE A 157 -0.34 10.77 15.70
C PHE A 157 -0.88 10.38 14.33
N SER A 158 -2.20 10.46 14.10
CA SER A 158 -2.85 10.02 12.88
C SER A 158 -3.18 11.18 11.94
N VAL A 159 -2.97 10.94 10.66
CA VAL A 159 -3.46 11.77 9.55
C VAL A 159 -4.39 10.93 8.72
N PHE A 160 -5.62 11.41 8.52
CA PHE A 160 -6.62 10.75 7.69
C PHE A 160 -6.70 11.45 6.35
N MET A 161 -6.75 10.66 5.27
CA MET A 161 -6.76 11.20 3.92
C MET A 161 -7.77 10.44 3.06
N GLU A 162 -8.26 11.09 2.01
CA GLU A 162 -9.15 10.47 1.03
C GLU A 162 -8.87 10.95 -0.39
N LYS A 163 -9.26 10.11 -1.34
CA LYS A 163 -9.21 10.38 -2.77
C LYS A 163 -10.49 9.86 -3.42
N HIS A 164 -11.17 10.75 -4.16
CA HIS A 164 -12.25 10.36 -5.06
C HIS A 164 -11.69 10.15 -6.45
N THR A 165 -11.99 9.01 -7.06
CA THR A 165 -11.70 8.78 -8.46
C THR A 165 -12.98 8.97 -9.28
N ARG A 166 -12.85 9.48 -10.50
CA ARG A 166 -13.99 9.50 -11.43
C ARG A 166 -14.32 8.06 -11.78
N GLN A 167 -15.60 7.67 -11.68
CA GLN A 167 -16.06 6.48 -12.36
C GLN A 167 -15.77 6.71 -13.85
N ALA A 168 -15.20 5.71 -14.52
CA ALA A 168 -15.13 5.75 -15.98
C ALA A 168 -16.58 5.83 -16.47
N ASP A 169 -16.93 6.95 -17.09
CA ASP A 169 -18.20 7.08 -17.78
C ASP A 169 -18.25 5.98 -18.85
N GLU A 170 -19.26 5.11 -18.78
CA GLU A 170 -19.57 4.12 -19.80
C GLU A 170 -19.97 4.79 -21.12
#